data_ad8c17bfd9e579796b76b0e8d7edb981
#
_entry.id   ad8c17bfd9e579796b76b0e8d7edb981
#
_cell.length_a   1.000
_cell.length_b   1.000
_cell.length_c   1.000
_cell.angle_alpha   90.00
_cell.angle_beta   90.00
_cell.angle_gamma   90.00
#
_symmetry.space_group_name_H-M   'P 1'
#
loop_
_entity.id
_entity.type
_entity.pdbx_description
1 polymer ?
#
loop_
_entity_poly.entity_id
_entity_poly.type
_entity_poly.pdbx_seq_one_letter_code
_entity_poly.pdbx_strand_id
1 'polypeptide(L)'
;ADCLVLGDSITQGLYEYGVLDQANVQADRGAGVSAGDNEKLADHIARAKEMKPSVLFLSYGMNDVGAQNGDVDGFIKAYRSVIRDLKKSLPDTKIYVNSILPTAQIAIDQNSVYAKIPEFNQKLKKLCEKEKVTFIDNTELVKQEYYAGDGIHMSTGYYKEWVNHMAEVAEL
;
A
#
# COMPACT_ATOMS: atom_id res chain seq x y z
N ALA A 1 -17.96 -4.78 7.55
CA ALA A 1 -16.75 -5.41 8.05
C ALA A 1 -15.86 -4.38 8.71
N ASP A 2 -15.28 -4.74 9.82
CA ASP A 2 -14.44 -3.88 10.64
C ASP A 2 -13.00 -3.91 10.08
N CYS A 3 -12.81 -3.26 8.93
CA CYS A 3 -11.51 -3.18 8.29
C CYS A 3 -11.18 -1.75 7.88
N LEU A 4 -9.89 -1.46 7.75
CA LEU A 4 -9.38 -0.17 7.31
C LEU A 4 -8.22 -0.40 6.35
N VAL A 5 -8.20 0.35 5.25
CA VAL A 5 -7.10 0.36 4.30
C VAL A 5 -6.43 1.73 4.36
N LEU A 6 -5.13 1.75 4.62
CA LEU A 6 -4.31 2.97 4.62
C LEU A 6 -3.43 3.00 3.38
N GLY A 7 -3.31 4.15 2.75
CA GLY A 7 -2.44 4.26 1.58
C GLY A 7 -2.38 5.61 0.90
N ASP A 8 -1.98 5.59 -0.36
CA ASP A 8 -1.71 6.74 -1.21
C ASP A 8 -2.84 7.01 -2.23
N SER A 9 -2.52 7.71 -3.32
CA SER A 9 -3.49 8.03 -4.36
C SER A 9 -4.06 6.79 -5.07
N ILE A 10 -3.29 5.71 -5.17
CA ILE A 10 -3.80 4.45 -5.74
C ILE A 10 -4.89 3.89 -4.81
N THR A 11 -4.63 3.91 -3.51
CA THR A 11 -5.58 3.43 -2.50
C THR A 11 -6.87 4.27 -2.46
N GLN A 12 -6.79 5.57 -2.75
CA GLN A 12 -7.98 6.43 -2.87
C GLN A 12 -8.99 5.87 -3.87
N GLY A 13 -8.53 5.24 -4.93
CA GLY A 13 -9.41 4.64 -5.93
C GLY A 13 -10.41 3.64 -5.36
N LEU A 14 -10.12 3.03 -4.22
CA LEU A 14 -11.04 2.10 -3.56
C LEU A 14 -12.39 2.74 -3.25
N TYR A 15 -12.41 3.97 -2.75
CA TYR A 15 -13.67 4.65 -2.49
C TYR A 15 -14.11 5.54 -3.65
N GLU A 16 -13.18 6.14 -4.40
CA GLU A 16 -13.52 6.99 -5.54
C GLU A 16 -14.27 6.21 -6.63
N TYR A 17 -13.91 4.94 -6.84
CA TYR A 17 -14.62 4.05 -7.78
C TYR A 17 -15.75 3.26 -7.12
N GLY A 18 -16.06 3.55 -5.86
CA GLY A 18 -17.20 2.94 -5.17
C GLY A 18 -17.06 1.46 -4.84
N VAL A 19 -15.83 0.95 -4.77
CA VAL A 19 -15.59 -0.47 -4.48
C VAL A 19 -15.63 -0.74 -2.97
N LEU A 20 -15.15 0.23 -2.18
CA LEU A 20 -15.27 0.23 -0.71
C LEU A 20 -15.92 1.52 -0.24
N ASP A 21 -16.52 1.47 0.92
CA ASP A 21 -17.03 2.65 1.61
C ASP A 21 -15.85 3.51 2.06
N GLN A 22 -15.97 4.83 1.94
CA GLN A 22 -14.94 5.77 2.36
C GLN A 22 -14.58 5.63 3.84
N ALA A 23 -15.51 5.21 4.68
CA ALA A 23 -15.26 4.95 6.10
C ALA A 23 -14.22 3.86 6.34
N ASN A 24 -14.00 2.97 5.36
CA ASN A 24 -13.03 1.88 5.43
C ASN A 24 -11.69 2.21 4.76
N VAL A 25 -11.49 3.44 4.30
CA VAL A 25 -10.29 3.84 3.57
C VAL A 25 -9.79 5.18 4.10
N GLN A 26 -8.52 5.23 4.49
CA GLN A 26 -7.83 6.47 4.82
C GLN A 26 -6.61 6.56 3.90
N ALA A 27 -6.73 7.35 2.87
CA ALA A 27 -5.71 7.42 1.83
C ALA A 27 -5.58 8.85 1.31
N ASP A 28 -4.36 9.24 0.99
CA ASP A 28 -4.06 10.57 0.50
C ASP A 28 -3.00 10.53 -0.58
N ARG A 29 -3.17 11.38 -1.58
CA ARG A 29 -2.20 11.59 -2.63
C ARG A 29 -0.86 12.03 -2.02
N GLY A 30 0.23 11.41 -2.44
CA GLY A 30 1.57 11.72 -1.97
C GLY A 30 1.97 11.04 -0.67
N ALA A 31 1.08 10.29 -0.03
CA ALA A 31 1.42 9.58 1.20
C ALA A 31 2.44 8.47 0.95
N GLY A 32 3.34 8.29 1.91
CA GLY A 32 4.36 7.26 1.90
C GLY A 32 4.88 7.03 3.30
N VAL A 33 5.78 6.07 3.47
CA VAL A 33 6.37 5.75 4.78
C VAL A 33 7.72 6.42 5.00
N SER A 34 8.46 6.70 3.93
CA SER A 34 9.79 7.33 3.98
C SER A 34 9.87 8.61 3.19
N ALA A 35 8.93 8.80 2.26
CA ALA A 35 8.90 9.95 1.38
C ALA A 35 7.52 10.60 1.42
N GLY A 36 7.48 11.85 1.01
CA GLY A 36 6.25 12.59 0.92
C GLY A 36 5.87 13.27 2.22
N ASP A 37 4.59 13.37 2.44
CA ASP A 37 4.01 14.16 3.53
C ASP A 37 3.89 13.33 4.81
N ASN A 38 4.77 13.60 5.76
CA ASN A 38 4.78 12.93 7.06
C ASN A 38 3.50 13.20 7.87
N GLU A 39 2.84 14.34 7.64
CA GLU A 39 1.58 14.65 8.31
C GLU A 39 0.48 13.69 7.86
N LYS A 40 0.42 13.37 6.56
CA LYS A 40 -0.55 12.42 6.03
C LYS A 40 -0.38 11.03 6.63
N LEU A 41 0.85 10.54 6.70
CA LEU A 41 1.13 9.25 7.33
C LEU A 41 0.72 9.26 8.81
N ALA A 42 1.05 10.32 9.54
CA ALA A 42 0.69 10.48 10.94
C ALA A 42 -0.84 10.46 11.13
N ASP A 43 -1.58 11.13 10.25
CA ASP A 43 -3.04 11.13 10.28
C ASP A 43 -3.63 9.74 10.02
N HIS A 44 -3.04 9.00 9.07
CA HIS A 44 -3.47 7.62 8.79
C HIS A 44 -3.27 6.71 10.00
N ILE A 45 -2.11 6.80 10.63
CA ILE A 45 -1.78 6.01 11.82
C ILE A 45 -2.71 6.38 12.98
N ALA A 46 -2.96 7.67 13.19
CA ALA A 46 -3.88 8.14 14.21
C ALA A 46 -5.30 7.60 13.97
N ARG A 47 -5.75 7.59 12.72
CA ARG A 47 -7.07 7.05 12.36
C ARG A 47 -7.17 5.56 12.68
N ALA A 48 -6.14 4.78 12.35
CA ALA A 48 -6.09 3.36 12.67
C ALA A 48 -6.17 3.13 14.19
N LYS A 49 -5.41 3.90 14.96
CA LYS A 49 -5.40 3.79 16.43
C LYS A 49 -6.74 4.16 17.06
N GLU A 50 -7.43 5.15 16.49
CA GLU A 50 -8.76 5.56 16.92
C GLU A 50 -9.81 4.50 16.60
N MET A 51 -9.80 3.99 15.37
CA MET A 51 -10.79 3.03 14.89
C MET A 51 -10.60 1.64 15.51
N LYS A 52 -9.38 1.23 15.78
CA LYS A 52 -9.03 -0.11 16.27
C LYS A 52 -9.69 -1.22 15.44
N PRO A 53 -9.43 -1.26 14.12
CA PRO A 53 -10.07 -2.24 13.26
C PRO A 53 -9.61 -3.66 13.59
N SER A 54 -10.44 -4.64 13.29
CA SER A 54 -10.04 -6.06 13.41
C SER A 54 -8.98 -6.41 12.38
N VAL A 55 -9.07 -5.78 11.19
CA VAL A 55 -8.15 -6.02 10.08
C VAL A 55 -7.68 -4.68 9.51
N LEU A 56 -6.37 -4.54 9.36
CA LEU A 56 -5.73 -3.35 8.82
C LEU A 56 -4.87 -3.72 7.63
N PHE A 57 -5.09 -3.06 6.50
CA PHE A 57 -4.28 -3.20 5.29
C PHE A 57 -3.44 -1.95 5.10
N LEU A 58 -2.13 -2.12 4.89
CA LEU A 58 -1.21 -1.04 4.57
C LEU A 58 -0.86 -1.11 3.09
N SER A 59 -0.92 0.02 2.39
CA SER A 59 -0.68 0.08 0.95
C SER A 59 0.11 1.33 0.58
N TYR A 60 1.42 1.30 0.87
CA TYR A 60 2.37 2.38 0.59
C TYR A 60 3.52 1.87 -0.27
N GLY A 61 4.19 2.77 -0.94
CA GLY A 61 5.46 2.47 -1.59
C GLY A 61 5.67 3.16 -2.92
N MET A 62 4.64 3.41 -3.71
CA MET A 62 4.81 4.02 -5.03
C MET A 62 5.48 5.39 -4.93
N ASN A 63 5.03 6.23 -3.99
CA ASN A 63 5.64 7.54 -3.76
C ASN A 63 7.04 7.43 -3.18
N ASP A 64 7.27 6.43 -2.33
CA ASP A 64 8.60 6.18 -1.75
C ASP A 64 9.64 5.84 -2.82
N VAL A 65 9.27 4.96 -3.75
CA VAL A 65 10.14 4.58 -4.87
C VAL A 65 10.52 5.82 -5.69
N GLY A 66 9.53 6.61 -6.08
CA GLY A 66 9.75 7.78 -6.93
C GLY A 66 10.49 8.92 -6.25
N ALA A 67 10.09 9.28 -5.02
CA ALA A 67 10.59 10.46 -4.34
C ALA A 67 11.96 10.25 -3.67
N GLN A 68 12.28 9.03 -3.24
CA GLN A 68 13.56 8.74 -2.56
C GLN A 68 14.62 8.18 -3.50
N ASN A 69 14.44 8.37 -4.78
CA ASN A 69 15.42 7.95 -5.79
C ASN A 69 15.83 6.46 -5.67
N GLY A 70 14.87 5.63 -5.29
CA GLY A 70 15.09 4.19 -5.17
C GLY A 70 15.85 3.75 -3.92
N ASP A 71 15.80 4.52 -2.84
CA ASP A 71 16.40 4.13 -1.56
C ASP A 71 15.57 3.03 -0.87
N VAL A 72 15.84 1.80 -1.22
CA VAL A 72 15.11 0.65 -0.68
C VAL A 72 15.38 0.43 0.81
N ASP A 73 16.61 0.64 1.28
CA ASP A 73 16.94 0.41 2.68
C ASP A 73 16.25 1.42 3.60
N GLY A 74 16.19 2.69 3.19
CA GLY A 74 15.45 3.73 3.90
C GLY A 74 13.95 3.42 3.94
N PHE A 75 13.38 2.95 2.83
CA PHE A 75 11.98 2.54 2.75
C PHE A 75 11.66 1.41 3.74
N ILE A 76 12.49 0.36 3.77
CA ILE A 76 12.28 -0.79 4.65
C ILE A 76 12.42 -0.38 6.12
N LYS A 77 13.40 0.46 6.45
CA LYS A 77 13.57 0.98 7.82
C LYS A 77 12.33 1.76 8.28
N ALA A 78 11.81 2.62 7.43
CA ALA A 78 10.62 3.42 7.72
C ALA A 78 9.37 2.53 7.87
N TYR A 79 9.18 1.58 6.96
CA TYR A 79 8.05 0.66 7.03
C TYR A 79 8.08 -0.21 8.30
N ARG A 80 9.27 -0.66 8.67
CA ARG A 80 9.44 -1.41 9.93
C ARG A 80 8.96 -0.60 11.13
N SER A 81 9.30 0.68 11.18
CA SER A 81 8.87 1.56 12.27
C SER A 81 7.34 1.69 12.32
N VAL A 82 6.70 1.84 11.17
CA VAL A 82 5.23 1.92 11.08
C VAL A 82 4.58 0.62 11.57
N ILE A 83 5.07 -0.52 11.09
CA ILE A 83 4.52 -1.83 11.48
C ILE A 83 4.66 -2.06 13.00
N ARG A 84 5.85 -1.77 13.54
CA ARG A 84 6.10 -1.96 14.98
C ARG A 84 5.23 -1.06 15.85
N ASP A 85 5.06 0.19 15.46
CA ASP A 85 4.18 1.13 16.17
C ASP A 85 2.73 0.64 16.16
N LEU A 86 2.23 0.22 15.01
CA LEU A 86 0.86 -0.28 14.88
C LEU A 86 0.64 -1.57 15.68
N LYS A 87 1.58 -2.51 15.63
CA LYS A 87 1.48 -3.75 16.40
C LYS A 87 1.44 -3.49 17.90
N LYS A 88 2.25 -2.56 18.38
CA LYS A 88 2.28 -2.18 19.79
C LYS A 88 0.98 -1.53 20.24
N SER A 89 0.44 -0.64 19.41
CA SER A 89 -0.77 0.13 19.73
C SER A 89 -2.06 -0.64 19.49
N LEU A 90 -2.03 -1.63 18.57
CA LEU A 90 -3.20 -2.40 18.12
C LEU A 90 -2.93 -3.90 18.22
N PRO A 91 -2.76 -4.43 19.44
CA PRO A 91 -2.33 -5.84 19.62
C PRO A 91 -3.33 -6.86 19.10
N ASP A 92 -4.61 -6.48 18.99
CA ASP A 92 -5.67 -7.38 18.51
C ASP A 92 -5.99 -7.22 17.03
N THR A 93 -5.32 -6.29 16.34
CA THR A 93 -5.53 -6.04 14.90
C THR A 93 -4.63 -6.95 14.08
N LYS A 94 -5.20 -7.61 13.08
CA LYS A 94 -4.43 -8.35 12.07
C LYS A 94 -3.96 -7.37 11.01
N ILE A 95 -2.65 -7.34 10.75
CA ILE A 95 -2.03 -6.41 9.82
C ILE A 95 -1.60 -7.15 8.56
N TYR A 96 -1.98 -6.58 7.41
CA TYR A 96 -1.62 -7.06 6.08
C TYR A 96 -0.93 -5.93 5.33
N VAL A 97 0.12 -6.26 4.58
CA VAL A 97 0.90 -5.28 3.81
C VAL A 97 0.78 -5.62 2.34
N ASN A 98 0.19 -4.72 1.57
CA ASN A 98 0.08 -4.86 0.11
C ASN A 98 1.41 -4.57 -0.58
N SER A 99 1.74 -5.35 -1.59
CA SER A 99 2.89 -5.09 -2.46
C SER A 99 2.73 -3.76 -3.21
N ILE A 100 3.85 -3.20 -3.62
CA ILE A 100 3.87 -2.08 -4.57
C ILE A 100 3.55 -2.65 -5.94
N LEU A 101 2.63 -2.00 -6.68
CA LEU A 101 2.24 -2.48 -8.00
C LEU A 101 3.36 -2.22 -9.03
N PRO A 102 3.55 -3.13 -9.99
CA PRO A 102 4.44 -2.83 -11.10
C PRO A 102 3.86 -1.67 -11.92
N THR A 103 4.71 -0.86 -12.51
CA THR A 103 4.28 0.19 -13.44
C THR A 103 4.32 -0.32 -14.88
N ALA A 104 3.62 0.37 -15.78
CA ALA A 104 3.77 0.15 -17.21
C ALA A 104 5.15 0.65 -17.67
N GLN A 105 5.60 0.16 -18.83
CA GLN A 105 6.91 0.53 -19.39
C GLN A 105 7.05 2.04 -19.59
N ILE A 106 5.96 2.73 -19.94
CA ILE A 106 5.99 4.18 -20.16
C ILE A 106 6.45 4.95 -18.90
N ALA A 107 6.07 4.48 -17.71
CA ALA A 107 6.51 5.11 -16.47
C ALA A 107 8.01 4.86 -16.22
N ILE A 108 8.50 3.67 -16.52
CA ILE A 108 9.94 3.32 -16.41
C ILE A 108 10.76 4.15 -17.40
N ASP A 109 10.24 4.36 -18.61
CA ASP A 109 10.91 5.17 -19.62
C ASP A 109 11.06 6.64 -19.17
N GLN A 110 10.08 7.16 -18.43
CA GLN A 110 10.12 8.52 -17.88
C GLN A 110 10.98 8.62 -16.62
N ASN A 111 10.99 7.57 -15.80
CA ASN A 111 11.79 7.51 -14.58
C ASN A 111 12.20 6.05 -14.32
N SER A 112 13.45 5.74 -14.62
CA SER A 112 14.00 4.39 -14.52
C SER A 112 13.95 3.80 -13.11
N VAL A 113 13.73 4.62 -12.08
CA VAL A 113 13.66 4.15 -10.69
C VAL A 113 12.53 3.14 -10.49
N TYR A 114 11.46 3.22 -11.26
CA TYR A 114 10.34 2.28 -11.15
C TYR A 114 10.71 0.84 -11.54
N ALA A 115 11.82 0.64 -12.24
CA ALA A 115 12.34 -0.71 -12.49
C ALA A 115 12.82 -1.41 -11.22
N LYS A 116 12.98 -0.68 -10.11
CA LYS A 116 13.37 -1.23 -8.81
C LYS A 116 12.20 -1.78 -7.99
N ILE A 117 10.97 -1.61 -8.44
CA ILE A 117 9.78 -2.08 -7.69
C ILE A 117 9.89 -3.58 -7.29
N PRO A 118 10.31 -4.50 -8.17
CA PRO A 118 10.48 -5.89 -7.75
C PRO A 118 11.46 -6.08 -6.59
N GLU A 119 12.55 -5.32 -6.55
CA GLU A 119 13.52 -5.36 -5.43
C GLU A 119 12.88 -4.84 -4.14
N PHE A 120 12.14 -3.73 -4.21
CA PHE A 120 11.39 -3.20 -3.08
C PHE A 120 10.42 -4.24 -2.51
N ASN A 121 9.66 -4.90 -3.37
CA ASN A 121 8.70 -5.91 -2.96
C ASN A 121 9.36 -7.14 -2.35
N GLN A 122 10.50 -7.57 -2.88
CA GLN A 122 11.24 -8.69 -2.32
C GLN A 122 11.70 -8.41 -0.89
N LYS A 123 12.21 -7.21 -0.65
CA LYS A 123 12.65 -6.79 0.69
C LYS A 123 11.46 -6.52 1.62
N LEU A 124 10.38 -5.99 1.09
CA LEU A 124 9.15 -5.77 1.87
C LEU A 124 8.55 -7.11 2.34
N LYS A 125 8.54 -8.11 1.47
CA LYS A 125 8.08 -9.45 1.83
C LYS A 125 8.93 -10.05 2.98
N LYS A 126 10.24 -9.90 2.91
CA LYS A 126 11.15 -10.37 3.97
C LYS A 126 10.89 -9.62 5.29
N LEU A 127 10.65 -8.32 5.21
CA LEU A 127 10.30 -7.52 6.39
C LEU A 127 9.02 -8.06 7.04
N CYS A 128 7.99 -8.33 6.25
CA CYS A 128 6.73 -8.86 6.75
C CYS A 128 6.92 -10.21 7.46
N GLU A 129 7.74 -11.09 6.92
CA GLU A 129 8.08 -12.36 7.55
C GLU A 129 8.74 -12.14 8.92
N LYS A 130 9.69 -11.23 9.00
CA LYS A 130 10.39 -10.91 10.26
C LYS A 130 9.46 -10.29 11.30
N GLU A 131 8.59 -9.38 10.87
CA GLU A 131 7.68 -8.66 11.77
C GLU A 131 6.39 -9.42 12.04
N LYS A 132 6.23 -10.61 11.46
CA LYS A 132 5.07 -11.49 11.65
C LYS A 132 3.74 -10.81 11.26
N VAL A 133 3.76 -10.15 10.12
CA VAL A 133 2.58 -9.65 9.43
C VAL A 133 2.49 -10.29 8.05
N THR A 134 1.32 -10.26 7.44
CA THR A 134 1.10 -10.94 6.16
C THR A 134 1.35 -10.01 4.99
N PHE A 135 2.20 -10.43 4.06
CA PHE A 135 2.44 -9.75 2.79
C PHE A 135 1.43 -10.23 1.75
N ILE A 136 0.80 -9.30 1.04
CA ILE A 136 -0.14 -9.60 -0.05
C ILE A 136 0.51 -9.17 -1.37
N ASP A 137 0.85 -10.14 -2.22
CA ASP A 137 1.42 -9.87 -3.53
C ASP A 137 0.30 -9.71 -4.56
N ASN A 138 0.15 -8.48 -5.07
CA ASN A 138 -0.87 -8.12 -6.05
C ASN A 138 -0.32 -8.05 -7.47
N THR A 139 0.93 -8.41 -7.70
CA THR A 139 1.61 -8.25 -8.99
C THR A 139 0.85 -8.92 -10.14
N GLU A 140 0.34 -10.13 -9.92
CA GLU A 140 -0.36 -10.89 -10.95
C GLU A 140 -1.76 -10.35 -11.29
N LEU A 141 -2.33 -9.49 -10.45
CA LEU A 141 -3.61 -8.86 -10.71
C LEU A 141 -3.53 -7.75 -11.76
N VAL A 142 -2.32 -7.22 -11.97
CA VAL A 142 -2.12 -6.06 -12.84
C VAL A 142 -2.09 -6.49 -14.30
N LYS A 143 -2.99 -5.89 -15.10
CA LYS A 143 -3.06 -6.10 -16.56
C LYS A 143 -2.75 -4.78 -17.24
N GLN A 144 -2.12 -4.85 -18.42
CA GLN A 144 -1.76 -3.66 -19.19
C GLN A 144 -2.98 -2.75 -19.44
N GLU A 145 -4.14 -3.32 -19.68
CA GLU A 145 -5.38 -2.59 -19.95
C GLU A 145 -5.91 -1.80 -18.75
N TYR A 146 -5.43 -2.09 -17.53
CA TYR A 146 -5.87 -1.38 -16.34
C TYR A 146 -5.16 -0.05 -16.11
N TYR A 147 -3.99 0.15 -16.72
CA TYR A 147 -3.23 1.38 -16.49
C TYR A 147 -3.91 2.62 -17.06
N ALA A 148 -3.89 3.70 -16.27
CA ALA A 148 -4.15 5.04 -16.76
C ALA A 148 -3.00 5.51 -17.66
N GLY A 149 -3.14 6.67 -18.28
CA GLY A 149 -2.14 7.20 -19.22
C GLY A 149 -0.76 7.43 -18.64
N ASP A 150 -0.63 7.58 -17.32
CA ASP A 150 0.66 7.75 -16.65
C ASP A 150 1.42 6.42 -16.46
N GLY A 151 0.77 5.29 -16.69
CA GLY A 151 1.37 3.96 -16.50
C GLY A 151 1.57 3.58 -15.03
N ILE A 152 0.96 4.30 -14.11
CA ILE A 152 1.07 4.11 -12.65
C ILE A 152 -0.28 3.85 -12.03
N HIS A 153 -1.25 4.77 -12.22
CA HIS A 153 -2.58 4.67 -11.66
C HIS A 153 -3.42 3.64 -12.41
N MET A 154 -4.42 3.10 -11.73
CA MET A 154 -5.27 2.02 -12.22
C MET A 154 -6.68 2.49 -12.49
N SER A 155 -7.34 1.83 -13.45
CA SER A 155 -8.76 1.98 -13.72
C SER A 155 -9.61 1.04 -12.87
N THR A 156 -10.93 1.18 -12.95
CA THR A 156 -11.93 0.49 -12.12
C THR A 156 -11.75 -1.04 -12.06
N GLY A 157 -11.39 -1.66 -13.18
CA GLY A 157 -11.28 -3.12 -13.26
C GLY A 157 -10.29 -3.73 -12.28
N TYR A 158 -9.17 -3.04 -12.05
CA TYR A 158 -8.17 -3.47 -11.07
C TYR A 158 -8.75 -3.49 -9.65
N TYR A 159 -9.49 -2.47 -9.28
CA TYR A 159 -9.95 -2.29 -7.89
C TYR A 159 -10.85 -3.41 -7.39
N LYS A 160 -11.70 -3.96 -8.25
CA LYS A 160 -12.53 -5.11 -7.90
C LYS A 160 -11.70 -6.35 -7.62
N GLU A 161 -10.70 -6.61 -8.47
CA GLU A 161 -9.78 -7.73 -8.28
C GLU A 161 -8.96 -7.55 -7.01
N TRP A 162 -8.52 -6.34 -6.72
CA TRP A 162 -7.74 -6.05 -5.52
C TRP A 162 -8.54 -6.28 -4.24
N VAL A 163 -9.76 -5.77 -4.16
CA VAL A 163 -10.62 -5.97 -2.98
C VAL A 163 -10.90 -7.46 -2.76
N ASN A 164 -11.22 -8.18 -3.83
CA ASN A 164 -11.46 -9.62 -3.73
C ASN A 164 -10.23 -10.37 -3.23
N HIS A 165 -9.04 -9.99 -3.71
CA HIS A 165 -7.79 -10.62 -3.28
C HIS A 165 -7.48 -10.33 -1.81
N MET A 166 -7.62 -9.07 -1.39
CA MET A 166 -7.44 -8.70 0.03
C MET A 166 -8.41 -9.48 0.93
N ALA A 167 -9.68 -9.56 0.54
CA ALA A 167 -10.70 -10.27 1.30
C ALA A 167 -10.39 -11.77 1.39
N GLU A 168 -9.93 -12.37 0.29
CA GLU A 168 -9.55 -13.78 0.25
C GLU A 168 -8.38 -14.06 1.19
N VAL A 169 -7.32 -13.26 1.12
CA VAL A 169 -6.13 -13.45 1.97
C VAL A 169 -6.46 -13.24 3.45
N ALA A 170 -7.30 -12.28 3.76
CA ALA A 170 -7.70 -11.95 5.13
C ALA A 170 -8.88 -12.79 5.64
N GLU A 171 -9.41 -13.68 4.82
CA GLU A 171 -10.56 -14.55 5.16
C GLU A 171 -11.79 -13.74 5.56
N LEU A 172 -12.05 -12.67 4.83
CA LEU A 172 -13.22 -11.81 5.05
C LEU A 172 -14.43 -12.18 4.19
#